data_03e272c29847e98526178aa0b5ea68db
#
_entry.id   03e272c29847e98526178aa0b5ea68db
#
_cell.length_a   1.000
_cell.length_b   1.000
_cell.length_c   1.000
_cell.angle_alpha   90.00
_cell.angle_beta   90.00
_cell.angle_gamma   90.00
#
_symmetry.space_group_name_H-M   'P 1'
#
loop_
_entity.id
_entity.type
_entity.pdbx_description
1 polymer ?
#
loop_
_entity_poly.entity_id
_entity_poly.type
_entity_poly.pdbx_seq_one_letter_code
_entity_poly.pdbx_strand_id
1 'polypeptide(L)'
;MTEVSKKTSYDVLRLIEHGKSCYISSENVEGKTLVKYLKYHPALEKSELYEILREITRQLELIHRCRGNPCYQYVNPYSMIRADDGRIYYLDMKSEDGKEHIRFMQRRDIREYFLPPDEKYYQHASMELDIYGLGRTFQYILASTEPEPHLSRREEIRLKKIISKALGNQSSNYSSISDIQKQIPTYKEKEKRQNSSRKRKSLKKLCIIGSLVLLAGGYLLADAGKEKKCTSK
;
A
#
# COMPACT_ATOMS: atom_id res chain seq x y z
N MET A 1 13.40 36.54 6.74
CA MET A 1 12.69 35.99 7.91
C MET A 1 12.06 34.69 7.47
N THR A 2 12.67 33.57 7.85
CA THR A 2 12.14 32.24 7.59
C THR A 2 10.97 32.01 8.54
N GLU A 3 9.73 31.97 8.02
CA GLU A 3 8.58 31.48 8.79
C GLU A 3 8.91 30.07 9.28
N VAL A 4 9.16 29.94 10.58
CA VAL A 4 9.18 28.65 11.25
C VAL A 4 7.76 28.11 11.19
N SER A 5 7.47 27.26 10.20
CA SER A 5 6.20 26.56 10.11
C SER A 5 6.00 25.83 11.43
N LYS A 6 5.07 26.31 12.26
CA LYS A 6 4.73 25.70 13.54
C LYS A 6 4.33 24.26 13.27
N LYS A 7 5.16 23.32 13.66
CA LYS A 7 4.83 21.89 13.54
C LYS A 7 3.60 21.61 14.39
N THR A 8 2.66 20.87 13.82
CA THR A 8 1.44 20.50 14.52
C THR A 8 1.65 19.10 15.11
N SER A 9 1.44 18.98 16.41
CA SER A 9 1.46 17.68 17.10
C SER A 9 0.05 17.16 17.34
N TYR A 10 -0.08 15.86 17.51
CA TYR A 10 -1.36 15.16 17.66
C TYR A 10 -1.22 14.03 18.67
N ASP A 11 -2.22 13.86 19.51
CA ASP A 11 -2.33 12.68 20.37
C ASP A 11 -2.88 11.52 19.55
N VAL A 12 -2.12 10.43 19.47
CA VAL A 12 -2.42 9.27 18.64
C VAL A 12 -2.44 7.98 19.46
N LEU A 13 -3.12 6.97 18.95
CA LEU A 13 -3.13 5.63 19.52
C LEU A 13 -1.80 4.92 19.21
N ARG A 14 -1.04 4.61 20.24
CA ARG A 14 0.10 3.73 20.19
C ARG A 14 -0.33 2.31 20.54
N LEU A 15 -0.16 1.39 19.59
CA LEU A 15 -0.52 -0.02 19.73
C LEU A 15 0.72 -0.81 20.15
N ILE A 16 0.65 -1.44 21.32
CA ILE A 16 1.76 -2.17 21.93
C ILE A 16 1.39 -3.64 21.99
N GLU A 17 2.05 -4.46 21.17
CA GLU A 17 1.89 -5.91 21.21
C GLU A 17 2.87 -6.52 22.22
N HIS A 18 2.35 -7.28 23.17
CA HIS A 18 3.15 -8.03 24.12
C HIS A 18 2.63 -9.48 24.20
N GLY A 19 3.34 -10.39 23.55
CA GLY A 19 2.92 -11.78 23.41
C GLY A 19 1.61 -11.90 22.63
N LYS A 20 0.57 -12.42 23.28
CA LYS A 20 -0.77 -12.57 22.69
C LYS A 20 -1.71 -11.39 22.98
N SER A 21 -1.26 -10.42 23.76
CA SER A 21 -2.05 -9.26 24.19
C SER A 21 -1.64 -8.01 23.44
N CYS A 22 -2.63 -7.19 23.08
CA CYS A 22 -2.41 -5.85 22.55
C CYS A 22 -2.99 -4.81 23.51
N TYR A 23 -2.24 -3.74 23.71
CA TYR A 23 -2.61 -2.62 24.58
C TYR A 23 -2.59 -1.33 23.77
N ILE A 24 -3.44 -0.39 24.17
CA ILE A 24 -3.51 0.94 23.58
C ILE A 24 -3.00 1.94 24.59
N SER A 25 -2.06 2.78 24.20
CA SER A 25 -1.63 3.97 24.96
C SER A 25 -1.76 5.21 24.07
N SER A 26 -1.79 6.39 24.69
CA SER A 26 -1.71 7.67 23.98
C SER A 26 -0.26 8.09 23.85
N GLU A 27 0.12 8.63 22.68
CA GLU A 27 1.45 9.18 22.39
C GLU A 27 1.28 10.46 21.58
N ASN A 28 2.09 11.47 21.87
CA ASN A 28 2.09 12.71 21.09
C ASN A 28 3.09 12.61 19.95
N VAL A 29 2.64 12.86 18.71
CA VAL A 29 3.47 12.79 17.50
C VAL A 29 3.34 14.05 16.65
N GLU A 30 4.44 14.48 16.03
CA GLU A 30 4.44 15.54 15.03
C GLU A 30 4.05 14.97 13.67
N GLY A 31 3.23 15.71 12.92
CA GLY A 31 2.79 15.24 11.60
C GLY A 31 1.68 16.09 10.98
N LYS A 32 0.97 15.47 10.06
CA LYS A 32 -0.18 16.06 9.35
C LYS A 32 -1.31 15.05 9.28
N THR A 33 -2.57 15.53 9.28
CA THR A 33 -3.68 14.64 8.96
C THR A 33 -3.49 14.03 7.58
N LEU A 34 -3.96 12.80 7.38
CA LEU A 34 -3.82 12.11 6.10
C LEU A 34 -4.47 12.90 4.96
N VAL A 35 -5.61 13.57 5.21
CA VAL A 35 -6.21 14.50 4.24
C VAL A 35 -5.25 15.58 3.82
N LYS A 36 -4.59 16.24 4.78
CA LYS A 36 -3.64 17.31 4.51
C LYS A 36 -2.41 16.78 3.78
N TYR A 37 -1.93 15.59 4.15
CA TYR A 37 -0.83 14.93 3.48
C TYR A 37 -1.15 14.67 2.00
N LEU A 38 -2.27 14.00 1.70
CA LEU A 38 -2.68 13.67 0.33
C LEU A 38 -2.92 14.91 -0.53
N LYS A 39 -3.46 15.99 0.05
CA LYS A 39 -3.66 17.27 -0.67
C LYS A 39 -2.35 17.85 -1.20
N TYR A 40 -1.25 17.69 -0.47
CA TYR A 40 0.07 18.21 -0.88
C TYR A 40 0.91 17.19 -1.64
N HIS A 41 0.50 15.93 -1.70
CA HIS A 41 1.16 14.84 -2.40
C HIS A 41 0.15 14.09 -3.29
N PRO A 42 -0.44 14.76 -4.30
CA PRO A 42 -1.41 14.10 -5.18
C PRO A 42 -0.76 13.01 -6.03
N ALA A 43 0.48 13.20 -6.47
CA ALA A 43 1.27 12.17 -7.13
C ALA A 43 2.01 11.34 -6.08
N LEU A 44 1.57 10.10 -5.85
CA LEU A 44 2.20 9.15 -4.94
C LEU A 44 2.93 8.06 -5.73
N GLU A 45 4.06 7.58 -5.21
CA GLU A 45 4.57 6.30 -5.67
C GLU A 45 3.55 5.19 -5.40
N LYS A 46 3.37 4.29 -6.36
CA LYS A 46 2.41 3.18 -6.21
C LYS A 46 2.76 2.27 -5.01
N SER A 47 4.04 2.09 -4.70
CA SER A 47 4.51 1.44 -3.48
C SER A 47 3.96 2.09 -2.24
N GLU A 48 4.09 3.42 -2.15
CA GLU A 48 3.60 4.22 -1.01
C GLU A 48 2.07 4.16 -0.89
N LEU A 49 1.33 4.25 -2.00
CA LEU A 49 -0.12 4.05 -1.96
C LEU A 49 -0.49 2.73 -1.28
N TYR A 50 0.15 1.61 -1.67
CA TYR A 50 -0.13 0.32 -1.06
C TYR A 50 0.34 0.21 0.39
N GLU A 51 1.42 0.87 0.75
CA GLU A 51 1.87 0.96 2.15
C GLU A 51 0.86 1.71 3.00
N ILE A 52 0.34 2.86 2.54
CA ILE A 52 -0.73 3.61 3.22
C ILE A 52 -1.95 2.71 3.44
N LEU A 53 -2.48 2.08 2.38
CA LEU A 53 -3.67 1.23 2.49
C LEU A 53 -3.48 0.06 3.46
N ARG A 54 -2.29 -0.53 3.51
CA ARG A 54 -1.97 -1.63 4.41
C ARG A 54 -1.78 -1.16 5.84
N GLU A 55 -1.07 -0.07 6.03
CA GLU A 55 -0.76 0.42 7.37
C GLU A 55 -2.03 0.85 8.10
N ILE A 56 -2.93 1.61 7.44
CA ILE A 56 -4.21 1.95 8.06
C ILE A 56 -5.06 0.71 8.37
N THR A 57 -5.05 -0.30 7.50
CA THR A 57 -5.77 -1.55 7.73
C THR A 57 -5.16 -2.36 8.88
N ARG A 58 -3.83 -2.46 8.93
CA ARG A 58 -3.10 -3.16 9.98
C ARG A 58 -3.33 -2.52 11.35
N GLN A 59 -3.26 -1.19 11.42
CA GLN A 59 -3.50 -0.46 12.66
C GLN A 59 -4.92 -0.69 13.16
N LEU A 60 -5.92 -0.63 12.27
CA LEU A 60 -7.32 -0.87 12.64
C LEU A 60 -7.55 -2.32 13.10
N GLU A 61 -6.93 -3.31 12.45
CA GLU A 61 -6.96 -4.70 12.90
C GLU A 61 -6.38 -4.85 14.31
N LEU A 62 -5.26 -4.20 14.59
CA LEU A 62 -4.65 -4.21 15.92
C LEU A 62 -5.56 -3.57 16.97
N ILE A 63 -6.21 -2.45 16.66
CA ILE A 63 -7.21 -1.83 17.56
C ILE A 63 -8.28 -2.86 17.93
N HIS A 64 -8.86 -3.55 16.93
CA HIS A 64 -9.90 -4.57 17.17
C HIS A 64 -9.40 -5.78 17.97
N ARG A 65 -8.11 -6.07 17.93
CA ARG A 65 -7.48 -7.17 18.70
C ARG A 65 -7.07 -6.77 20.11
N CYS A 66 -7.08 -5.48 20.42
CA CYS A 66 -6.73 -5.02 21.75
C CYS A 66 -7.74 -5.48 22.80
N ARG A 67 -7.32 -5.49 24.06
CA ARG A 67 -8.14 -5.95 25.18
C ARG A 67 -9.46 -5.18 25.22
N GLY A 68 -10.58 -5.91 25.23
CA GLY A 68 -11.93 -5.35 25.17
C GLY A 68 -12.49 -5.23 23.76
N ASN A 69 -11.75 -5.63 22.73
CA ASN A 69 -12.14 -5.57 21.30
C ASN A 69 -12.78 -4.23 20.91
N PRO A 70 -12.07 -3.09 21.14
CA PRO A 70 -12.65 -1.79 20.86
C PRO A 70 -12.81 -1.61 19.35
N CYS A 71 -13.92 -0.97 18.95
CA CYS A 71 -14.07 -0.42 17.61
C CYS A 71 -13.66 1.05 17.63
N TYR A 72 -13.13 1.56 16.51
CA TYR A 72 -12.63 2.92 16.45
C TYR A 72 -13.72 3.95 16.19
N GLN A 73 -14.74 3.58 15.41
CA GLN A 73 -15.94 4.37 15.06
C GLN A 73 -15.71 5.51 14.07
N TYR A 74 -14.56 6.16 14.10
CA TYR A 74 -14.24 7.36 13.28
C TYR A 74 -13.22 7.09 12.20
N VAL A 75 -13.33 5.94 11.51
CA VAL A 75 -12.39 5.54 10.46
C VAL A 75 -12.58 6.42 9.22
N ASN A 76 -11.72 7.42 9.08
CA ASN A 76 -11.67 8.33 7.93
C ASN A 76 -10.31 9.03 7.85
N PRO A 77 -9.94 9.67 6.73
CA PRO A 77 -8.61 10.29 6.57
C PRO A 77 -8.35 11.51 7.47
N TYR A 78 -9.40 12.09 8.08
CA TYR A 78 -9.25 13.19 9.05
C TYR A 78 -8.83 12.70 10.43
N SER A 79 -9.10 11.43 10.75
CA SER A 79 -8.73 10.79 12.01
C SER A 79 -7.40 10.04 11.96
N MET A 80 -6.66 10.19 10.88
CA MET A 80 -5.38 9.53 10.67
C MET A 80 -4.27 10.56 10.51
N ILE A 81 -3.14 10.32 11.15
CA ILE A 81 -1.96 11.20 11.13
C ILE A 81 -0.84 10.49 10.38
N ARG A 82 -0.34 11.15 9.34
CA ARG A 82 0.95 10.81 8.74
C ARG A 82 2.02 11.54 9.54
N ALA A 83 2.71 10.83 10.39
CA ALA A 83 3.75 11.39 11.24
C ALA A 83 5.04 11.66 10.45
N ASP A 84 5.91 12.51 10.99
CA ASP A 84 7.20 12.88 10.38
C ASP A 84 8.16 11.67 10.25
N ASP A 85 7.95 10.61 11.05
CA ASP A 85 8.66 9.33 10.92
C ASP A 85 8.18 8.47 9.74
N GLY A 86 7.19 8.96 9.00
CA GLY A 86 6.60 8.27 7.84
C GLY A 86 5.54 7.23 8.19
N ARG A 87 5.22 7.00 9.45
CA ARG A 87 4.15 6.07 9.85
C ARG A 87 2.79 6.75 9.84
N ILE A 88 1.75 5.92 9.84
CA ILE A 88 0.37 6.38 9.98
C ILE A 88 -0.15 5.92 11.35
N TYR A 89 -0.79 6.83 12.05
CA TYR A 89 -1.41 6.56 13.33
C TYR A 89 -2.88 6.99 13.32
N TYR A 90 -3.70 6.35 14.14
CA TYR A 90 -5.05 6.79 14.43
C TYR A 90 -5.02 7.80 15.60
N LEU A 91 -5.80 8.88 15.50
CA LEU A 91 -5.95 9.86 16.57
C LEU A 91 -6.50 9.21 17.84
N ASP A 92 -6.04 9.66 19.00
CA ASP A 92 -6.70 9.32 20.27
C ASP A 92 -7.95 10.19 20.45
N MET A 93 -9.12 9.61 20.16
CA MET A 93 -10.41 10.30 20.27
C MET A 93 -10.80 10.64 21.71
N LYS A 94 -10.07 10.14 22.71
CA LYS A 94 -10.32 10.43 24.14
C LYS A 94 -9.51 11.63 24.63
N SER A 95 -8.46 12.03 23.89
CA SER A 95 -7.69 13.24 24.20
C SER A 95 -8.50 14.51 23.98
N GLU A 96 -8.04 15.64 24.49
CA GLU A 96 -8.73 16.93 24.24
C GLU A 96 -8.67 17.32 22.76
N ASP A 97 -7.54 17.15 22.10
CA ASP A 97 -7.40 17.38 20.67
C ASP A 97 -8.30 16.42 19.87
N GLY A 98 -8.41 15.16 20.29
CA GLY A 98 -9.32 14.18 19.70
C GLY A 98 -10.79 14.62 19.74
N LYS A 99 -11.24 15.22 20.84
CA LYS A 99 -12.61 15.75 20.98
C LYS A 99 -12.90 16.90 20.00
N GLU A 100 -11.92 17.76 19.73
CA GLU A 100 -12.06 18.81 18.72
C GLU A 100 -12.17 18.22 17.32
N HIS A 101 -11.36 17.20 17.01
CA HIS A 101 -11.43 16.48 15.75
C HIS A 101 -12.78 15.76 15.58
N ILE A 102 -13.34 15.18 16.63
CA ILE A 102 -14.69 14.59 16.58
C ILE A 102 -15.73 15.66 16.17
N ARG A 103 -15.72 16.84 16.82
CA ARG A 103 -16.64 17.94 16.45
C ARG A 103 -16.51 18.33 14.98
N PHE A 104 -15.28 18.39 14.47
CA PHE A 104 -15.02 18.66 13.05
C PHE A 104 -15.56 17.55 12.14
N MET A 105 -15.34 16.28 12.47
CA MET A 105 -15.81 15.14 11.69
C MET A 105 -17.34 14.93 11.75
N GLN A 106 -18.01 15.49 12.73
CA GLN A 106 -19.48 15.52 12.81
C GLN A 106 -20.14 16.53 11.88
N ARG A 107 -19.37 17.37 11.19
CA ARG A 107 -19.92 18.25 10.15
C ARG A 107 -20.63 17.40 9.11
N ARG A 108 -21.76 17.93 8.62
CA ARG A 108 -22.69 17.21 7.76
C ARG A 108 -22.00 16.59 6.54
N ASP A 109 -21.19 17.39 5.83
CA ASP A 109 -20.47 17.01 4.61
C ASP A 109 -19.52 15.84 4.84
N ILE A 110 -18.77 15.83 5.95
CA ILE A 110 -17.82 14.77 6.30
C ILE A 110 -18.58 13.54 6.78
N ARG A 111 -19.57 13.73 7.67
CA ARG A 111 -20.33 12.63 8.23
C ARG A 111 -21.09 11.86 7.16
N GLU A 112 -21.82 12.53 6.27
CA GLU A 112 -22.57 11.88 5.20
C GLU A 112 -21.69 11.14 4.20
N TYR A 113 -20.44 11.56 4.04
CA TYR A 113 -19.50 10.85 3.17
C TYR A 113 -18.92 9.58 3.80
N PHE A 114 -18.55 9.61 5.08
CA PHE A 114 -17.80 8.51 5.71
C PHE A 114 -18.66 7.55 6.55
N LEU A 115 -19.89 7.89 6.86
CA LEU A 115 -20.80 7.03 7.60
C LEU A 115 -21.87 6.43 6.69
N PRO A 116 -22.40 5.23 7.00
CA PRO A 116 -23.48 4.66 6.24
C PRO A 116 -24.76 5.51 6.41
N PRO A 117 -25.67 5.51 5.43
CA PRO A 117 -26.87 6.35 5.48
C PRO A 117 -27.89 5.95 6.55
N ASP A 118 -27.75 4.77 7.13
CA ASP A 118 -28.67 4.24 8.15
C ASP A 118 -28.27 4.74 9.55
N GLU A 119 -29.15 5.52 10.20
CA GLU A 119 -28.91 6.15 11.51
C GLU A 119 -28.62 5.17 12.65
N LYS A 120 -29.06 3.91 12.55
CA LYS A 120 -28.77 2.89 13.57
C LYS A 120 -27.25 2.67 13.80
N TYR A 121 -26.41 2.95 12.80
CA TYR A 121 -24.97 2.81 12.92
C TYR A 121 -24.27 3.95 13.67
N TYR A 122 -24.98 5.06 13.97
CA TYR A 122 -24.36 6.21 14.64
C TYR A 122 -24.34 6.09 16.17
N GLN A 123 -25.17 5.20 16.72
CA GLN A 123 -25.36 5.12 18.17
C GLN A 123 -24.24 4.37 18.89
N HIS A 124 -23.62 3.39 18.22
CA HIS A 124 -22.59 2.55 18.83
C HIS A 124 -21.47 2.24 17.84
N ALA A 125 -20.24 2.25 18.36
CA ALA A 125 -19.10 1.76 17.60
C ALA A 125 -19.28 0.28 17.27
N SER A 126 -19.09 -0.10 16.01
CA SER A 126 -19.19 -1.49 15.56
C SER A 126 -18.12 -1.82 14.51
N MET A 127 -17.84 -3.10 14.34
CA MET A 127 -16.91 -3.56 13.32
C MET A 127 -17.42 -3.23 11.91
N GLU A 128 -18.71 -3.32 11.69
CA GLU A 128 -19.34 -2.99 10.41
C GLU A 128 -19.14 -1.51 10.06
N LEU A 129 -19.28 -0.63 11.06
CA LEU A 129 -19.05 0.79 10.91
C LEU A 129 -17.58 1.08 10.55
N ASP A 130 -16.65 0.44 11.24
CA ASP A 130 -15.22 0.61 10.97
C ASP A 130 -14.83 0.05 9.57
N ILE A 131 -15.41 -1.07 9.16
CA ILE A 131 -15.24 -1.63 7.82
C ILE A 131 -15.77 -0.68 6.75
N TYR A 132 -16.95 -0.10 6.96
CA TYR A 132 -17.54 0.88 6.05
C TYR A 132 -16.66 2.12 5.93
N GLY A 133 -16.26 2.70 7.07
CA GLY A 133 -15.36 3.86 7.11
C GLY A 133 -14.03 3.59 6.42
N LEU A 134 -13.46 2.39 6.58
CA LEU A 134 -12.25 1.96 5.87
C LEU A 134 -12.47 1.92 4.36
N GLY A 135 -13.60 1.38 3.90
CA GLY A 135 -13.98 1.38 2.47
C GLY A 135 -14.09 2.79 1.90
N ARG A 136 -14.73 3.72 2.63
CA ARG A 136 -14.81 5.13 2.24
C ARG A 136 -13.44 5.82 2.27
N THR A 137 -12.61 5.48 3.24
CA THR A 137 -11.23 5.98 3.31
C THR A 137 -10.42 5.55 2.08
N PHE A 138 -10.52 4.29 1.67
CA PHE A 138 -9.86 3.80 0.45
C PHE A 138 -10.37 4.52 -0.79
N GLN A 139 -11.69 4.72 -0.89
CA GLN A 139 -12.30 5.45 -1.99
C GLN A 139 -11.77 6.89 -2.05
N TYR A 140 -11.69 7.57 -0.91
CA TYR A 140 -11.15 8.92 -0.80
C TYR A 140 -9.68 8.99 -1.23
N ILE A 141 -8.82 8.08 -0.72
CA ILE A 141 -7.39 8.04 -1.06
C ILE A 141 -7.21 7.88 -2.57
N LEU A 142 -7.92 6.91 -3.19
CA LEU A 142 -7.82 6.66 -4.63
C LEU A 142 -8.36 7.82 -5.48
N ALA A 143 -9.35 8.57 -4.99
CA ALA A 143 -9.87 9.75 -5.68
C ALA A 143 -8.98 11.00 -5.53
N SER A 144 -8.16 11.04 -4.47
CA SER A 144 -7.28 12.18 -4.13
C SER A 144 -5.84 12.01 -4.63
N THR A 145 -5.50 10.87 -5.24
CA THR A 145 -4.12 10.56 -5.63
C THR A 145 -4.03 9.99 -7.03
N GLU A 146 -2.92 10.29 -7.70
CA GLU A 146 -2.52 9.71 -8.98
C GLU A 146 -1.24 8.88 -8.77
N PRO A 147 -1.36 7.55 -8.59
CA PRO A 147 -0.21 6.71 -8.30
C PRO A 147 0.71 6.56 -9.52
N GLU A 148 2.01 6.68 -9.30
CA GLU A 148 3.05 6.43 -10.30
C GLU A 148 3.89 5.18 -9.94
N PRO A 149 4.04 4.23 -10.88
CA PRO A 149 3.31 4.10 -12.15
C PRO A 149 1.81 3.88 -11.92
N HIS A 150 0.98 4.26 -12.88
CA HIS A 150 -0.47 4.10 -12.78
C HIS A 150 -0.90 2.68 -12.40
N LEU A 151 -2.05 2.56 -11.73
CA LEU A 151 -2.65 1.27 -11.42
C LEU A 151 -2.95 0.51 -12.72
N SER A 152 -2.59 -0.75 -12.77
CA SER A 152 -3.05 -1.63 -13.84
C SER A 152 -4.55 -1.90 -13.70
N ARG A 153 -5.24 -2.23 -14.80
CA ARG A 153 -6.66 -2.57 -14.79
C ARG A 153 -7.02 -3.67 -13.77
N ARG A 154 -6.11 -4.63 -13.55
CA ARG A 154 -6.33 -5.71 -12.55
C ARG A 154 -6.26 -5.18 -11.12
N GLU A 155 -5.36 -4.27 -10.84
CA GLU A 155 -5.21 -3.62 -9.53
C GLU A 155 -6.44 -2.76 -9.23
N GLU A 156 -6.90 -1.96 -10.21
CA GLU A 156 -8.11 -1.15 -10.08
C GLU A 156 -9.35 -2.01 -9.78
N ILE A 157 -9.57 -3.08 -10.56
CA ILE A 157 -10.70 -3.99 -10.34
C ILE A 157 -10.63 -4.58 -8.94
N ARG A 158 -9.44 -4.98 -8.50
CA ARG A 158 -9.25 -5.57 -7.16
C ARG A 158 -9.56 -4.57 -6.05
N LEU A 159 -9.06 -3.34 -6.15
CA LEU A 159 -9.33 -2.29 -5.17
C LEU A 159 -10.81 -1.89 -5.18
N LYS A 160 -11.44 -1.72 -6.35
CA LYS A 160 -12.87 -1.47 -6.49
C LYS A 160 -13.71 -2.58 -5.84
N LYS A 161 -13.30 -3.85 -5.99
CA LYS A 161 -13.98 -4.98 -5.35
C LYS A 161 -13.87 -4.93 -3.83
N ILE A 162 -12.68 -4.60 -3.30
CA ILE A 162 -12.48 -4.43 -1.85
C ILE A 162 -13.39 -3.33 -1.32
N ILE A 163 -13.38 -2.16 -1.95
CA ILE A 163 -14.19 -1.01 -1.57
C ILE A 163 -15.69 -1.37 -1.63
N SER A 164 -16.17 -1.90 -2.76
CA SER A 164 -17.57 -2.27 -2.94
C SER A 164 -18.06 -3.26 -1.87
N LYS A 165 -17.22 -4.23 -1.50
CA LYS A 165 -17.54 -5.20 -0.45
C LYS A 165 -17.53 -4.55 0.94
N ALA A 166 -16.60 -3.64 1.23
CA ALA A 166 -16.55 -2.92 2.49
C ALA A 166 -17.75 -1.99 2.68
N LEU A 167 -18.28 -1.44 1.61
CA LEU A 167 -19.47 -0.58 1.60
C LEU A 167 -20.80 -1.35 1.63
N GLY A 168 -20.77 -2.68 1.70
CA GLY A 168 -21.99 -3.50 1.72
C GLY A 168 -22.70 -3.64 0.36
N ASN A 169 -22.08 -3.24 -0.74
CA ASN A 169 -22.65 -3.29 -2.09
C ASN A 169 -22.53 -4.68 -2.75
N GLN A 170 -22.22 -5.71 -1.98
CA GLN A 170 -22.09 -7.09 -2.43
C GLN A 170 -22.92 -8.04 -1.56
N SER A 171 -23.22 -9.22 -2.07
CA SER A 171 -24.00 -10.24 -1.35
C SER A 171 -23.32 -10.79 -0.09
N SER A 172 -22.04 -10.54 0.10
CA SER A 172 -21.30 -10.96 1.29
C SER A 172 -20.46 -9.81 1.83
N ASN A 173 -20.60 -9.48 3.11
CA ASN A 173 -19.80 -8.48 3.80
C ASN A 173 -18.47 -9.07 4.30
N TYR A 174 -17.55 -8.20 4.72
CA TYR A 174 -16.37 -8.64 5.46
C TYR A 174 -16.76 -8.98 6.90
N SER A 175 -16.20 -10.06 7.41
CA SER A 175 -16.35 -10.47 8.80
C SER A 175 -15.24 -9.95 9.70
N SER A 176 -14.12 -9.51 9.12
CA SER A 176 -12.99 -8.97 9.87
C SER A 176 -12.14 -8.02 9.00
N ILE A 177 -11.39 -7.14 9.68
CA ILE A 177 -10.40 -6.26 9.03
C ILE A 177 -9.26 -7.08 8.41
N SER A 178 -8.87 -8.19 9.03
CA SER A 178 -7.85 -9.12 8.52
C SER A 178 -8.17 -9.63 7.11
N ASP A 179 -9.44 -9.85 6.81
CA ASP A 179 -9.86 -10.32 5.48
C ASP A 179 -9.68 -9.25 4.40
N ILE A 180 -9.81 -7.98 4.77
CA ILE A 180 -9.49 -6.85 3.89
C ILE A 180 -7.99 -6.79 3.65
N GLN A 181 -7.19 -6.89 4.71
CA GLN A 181 -5.73 -6.80 4.65
C GLN A 181 -5.13 -7.85 3.70
N LYS A 182 -5.61 -9.09 3.75
CA LYS A 182 -5.17 -10.18 2.85
C LYS A 182 -5.47 -9.91 1.38
N GLN A 183 -6.47 -9.07 1.08
CA GLN A 183 -6.88 -8.77 -0.29
C GLN A 183 -6.19 -7.56 -0.89
N ILE A 184 -5.58 -6.67 -0.08
CA ILE A 184 -4.83 -5.52 -0.60
C ILE A 184 -3.64 -6.03 -1.43
N PRO A 185 -3.49 -5.59 -2.69
CA PRO A 185 -2.39 -6.03 -3.55
C PRO A 185 -1.02 -5.77 -2.92
N THR A 186 -0.08 -6.69 -3.08
CA THR A 186 1.33 -6.46 -2.73
C THR A 186 2.02 -5.87 -3.95
N TYR A 187 2.51 -4.64 -3.84
CA TYR A 187 3.40 -4.10 -4.84
C TYR A 187 4.79 -4.71 -4.61
N LYS A 188 5.18 -5.62 -5.49
CA LYS A 188 6.57 -6.02 -5.65
C LYS A 188 7.11 -5.13 -6.75
N GLU A 189 7.98 -4.21 -6.42
CA GLU A 189 8.75 -3.49 -7.42
C GLU A 189 9.40 -4.54 -8.33
N LYS A 190 9.12 -4.46 -9.63
CA LYS A 190 9.84 -5.29 -10.58
C LYS A 190 11.28 -4.80 -10.53
N GLU A 191 12.13 -5.44 -9.74
CA GLU A 191 13.57 -5.29 -9.90
C GLU A 191 13.84 -5.27 -11.40
N LYS A 192 14.36 -4.14 -11.88
CA LYS A 192 14.60 -3.91 -13.30
C LYS A 192 15.32 -5.13 -13.83
N ARG A 193 14.64 -5.96 -14.62
CA ARG A 193 15.21 -7.10 -15.35
C ARG A 193 16.26 -6.66 -16.38
N GLN A 194 17.04 -5.60 -16.08
CA GLN A 194 18.14 -5.11 -16.92
C GLN A 194 19.33 -6.07 -16.90
N ASN A 195 19.51 -6.91 -15.87
CA ASN A 195 20.64 -7.82 -15.83
C ASN A 195 20.40 -9.17 -16.54
N SER A 196 19.16 -9.64 -16.67
CA SER A 196 18.92 -10.93 -17.34
C SER A 196 18.95 -10.84 -18.88
N SER A 197 18.53 -9.70 -19.44
CA SER A 197 18.60 -9.49 -20.90
C SER A 197 20.03 -9.25 -21.39
N ARG A 198 20.88 -8.60 -20.58
CA ARG A 198 22.32 -8.47 -20.87
C ARG A 198 23.04 -9.81 -20.80
N LYS A 199 22.79 -10.64 -19.79
CA LYS A 199 23.35 -12.00 -19.71
C LYS A 199 22.90 -12.89 -20.87
N ARG A 200 21.60 -12.88 -21.24
CA ARG A 200 21.11 -13.65 -22.41
C ARG A 200 21.68 -13.18 -23.74
N LYS A 201 21.85 -11.87 -23.94
CA LYS A 201 22.49 -11.33 -25.14
C LYS A 201 23.98 -11.66 -25.18
N SER A 202 24.67 -11.66 -24.05
CA SER A 202 26.09 -12.06 -23.96
C SER A 202 26.27 -13.55 -24.22
N LEU A 203 25.44 -14.43 -23.66
CA LEU A 203 25.49 -15.87 -23.95
C LEU A 203 25.20 -16.19 -25.42
N LYS A 204 24.21 -15.53 -26.05
CA LYS A 204 23.95 -15.72 -27.49
C LYS A 204 25.12 -15.26 -28.35
N LYS A 205 25.80 -14.14 -28.02
CA LYS A 205 27.04 -13.73 -28.73
C LYS A 205 28.18 -14.71 -28.56
N LEU A 206 28.34 -15.28 -27.34
CA LEU A 206 29.38 -16.30 -27.10
C LEU A 206 29.12 -17.58 -27.92
N CYS A 207 27.88 -18.04 -28.00
CA CYS A 207 27.50 -19.22 -28.79
C CYS A 207 27.73 -19.00 -30.31
N ILE A 208 27.47 -17.79 -30.83
CA ILE A 208 27.69 -17.46 -32.26
C ILE A 208 29.19 -17.44 -32.58
N ILE A 209 30.02 -16.86 -31.69
CA ILE A 209 31.48 -16.83 -31.88
C ILE A 209 32.07 -18.25 -31.80
N GLY A 210 31.62 -19.06 -30.86
CA GLY A 210 32.05 -20.46 -30.72
C GLY A 210 31.74 -21.33 -31.97
N SER A 211 30.54 -21.16 -32.54
CA SER A 211 30.18 -21.89 -33.77
C SER A 211 30.94 -21.45 -35.00
N LEU A 212 31.30 -20.15 -35.13
CA LEU A 212 32.13 -19.64 -36.21
C LEU A 212 33.58 -20.18 -36.14
N VAL A 213 34.15 -20.27 -34.92
CA VAL A 213 35.51 -20.82 -34.72
C VAL A 213 35.56 -22.31 -35.04
N LEU A 214 34.55 -23.09 -34.72
CA LEU A 214 34.46 -24.52 -35.06
C LEU A 214 34.33 -24.74 -36.59
N LEU A 215 33.57 -23.91 -37.29
CA LEU A 215 33.46 -23.99 -38.76
C LEU A 215 34.75 -23.62 -39.44
N ALA A 216 35.46 -22.58 -39.01
CA ALA A 216 36.74 -22.17 -39.54
C ALA A 216 37.86 -23.20 -39.28
N GLY A 217 37.90 -23.77 -38.07
CA GLY A 217 38.83 -24.85 -37.72
C GLY A 217 38.60 -26.13 -38.52
N GLY A 218 37.34 -26.51 -38.78
CA GLY A 218 36.97 -27.63 -39.63
C GLY A 218 37.40 -27.46 -41.11
N TYR A 219 37.31 -26.24 -41.61
CA TYR A 219 37.73 -25.91 -43.00
C TYR A 219 39.24 -26.02 -43.18
N LEU A 220 40.05 -25.53 -42.23
CA LEU A 220 41.52 -25.62 -42.27
C LEU A 220 42.04 -27.05 -42.18
N LEU A 221 41.39 -27.90 -41.40
CA LEU A 221 41.75 -29.34 -41.27
C LEU A 221 41.36 -30.12 -42.53
N ALA A 222 40.28 -29.77 -43.21
CA ALA A 222 39.88 -30.42 -44.47
C ALA A 222 40.80 -30.05 -45.62
N ASP A 223 41.35 -28.81 -45.66
CA ASP A 223 42.25 -28.33 -46.68
C ASP A 223 43.67 -28.92 -46.50
N ALA A 224 44.17 -29.02 -45.29
CA ALA A 224 45.43 -29.72 -44.94
C ALA A 224 45.41 -31.23 -45.28
N GLY A 225 44.19 -31.84 -45.24
CA GLY A 225 44.03 -33.27 -45.66
C GLY A 225 44.07 -33.48 -47.18
N LYS A 226 43.79 -32.46 -47.98
CA LYS A 226 43.88 -32.54 -49.45
C LYS A 226 45.31 -32.45 -49.99
N GLU A 227 46.17 -31.63 -49.38
CA GLU A 227 47.57 -31.50 -49.81
C GLU A 227 48.38 -32.76 -49.59
N LYS A 228 48.08 -33.57 -48.57
CA LYS A 228 48.78 -34.84 -48.30
C LYS A 228 48.46 -35.99 -49.28
N LYS A 229 47.42 -35.84 -50.12
CA LYS A 229 47.09 -36.85 -51.14
C LYS A 229 47.71 -36.64 -52.50
N CYS A 230 48.38 -35.50 -52.78
CA CYS A 230 48.97 -35.21 -54.03
C CYS A 230 50.52 -35.52 -54.12
N THR A 231 51.14 -35.95 -53.04
CA THR A 231 52.59 -36.23 -52.97
C THR A 231 52.95 -37.70 -52.89
N SER A 232 52.05 -38.62 -53.24
CA SER A 232 52.30 -40.04 -53.31
C SER A 232 51.88 -40.58 -54.69
N LYS A 233 52.71 -40.31 -55.67
CA LYS A 233 52.87 -41.08 -56.93
C LYS A 233 54.28 -40.91 -57.49
#